data_26b7050692d544c607fcfe8ba110cedc
#
_entry.id   26b7050692d544c607fcfe8ba110cedc
#
_cell.length_a   1.000
_cell.length_b   1.000
_cell.length_c   1.000
_cell.angle_alpha   90.00
_cell.angle_beta   90.00
_cell.angle_gamma   90.00
#
_symmetry.space_group_name_H-M   'P 1'
#
loop_
_entity.id
_entity.type
_entity.pdbx_description
1 polymer ?
#
loop_
_entity_poly.entity_id
_entity_poly.type
_entity_poly.pdbx_seq_one_letter_code
_entity_poly.pdbx_strand_id
1 'polypeptide(L)'
;MNATDATDATAATEAAHETAVYTHGHHESVLRSHRWRTAENSAAYLIGALRPGMAVLDVGCGPGTITADLAELVGPQGRVTAVDAAPDVVDQAAAYAKERGLTTIEFATADVHALDFPDDSFDVVHAHQVLQHVGDPVQALREMRRVCRPGGIVAARDADYAAMTWYPATPGLEEWLDLYRRVARANGGEPDAGRRLRAWARAAGFTDVTCTATSWCYATEEEAAWWSSLWADRTTASAYAGIATEGGHATRAQLSAAAEAWHTWGAEPDAWFSVLHGEIICRA
;
A
#
# COMPACT_ATOMS: atom_id res chain seq x y z
N MET A 1 -32.64 13.11 -55.53
CA MET A 1 -31.29 12.72 -55.98
C MET A 1 -30.32 13.03 -54.83
N ASN A 2 -29.68 11.99 -54.42
CA ASN A 2 -28.57 11.90 -53.45
C ASN A 2 -28.84 12.28 -51.97
N ALA A 3 -29.24 11.26 -51.24
CA ALA A 3 -28.94 11.09 -49.83
C ALA A 3 -27.43 10.88 -49.66
N THR A 4 -26.82 11.57 -48.77
CA THR A 4 -25.47 11.26 -48.26
C THR A 4 -25.59 10.76 -46.83
N ASP A 5 -25.29 9.48 -46.73
CA ASP A 5 -25.02 8.73 -45.51
C ASP A 5 -24.02 9.52 -44.61
N ALA A 6 -24.43 9.79 -43.39
CA ALA A 6 -23.55 10.19 -42.33
C ALA A 6 -23.47 9.01 -41.35
N THR A 7 -22.48 8.15 -41.53
CA THR A 7 -22.07 7.15 -40.57
C THR A 7 -21.45 7.84 -39.39
N ASP A 8 -22.18 7.85 -38.29
CA ASP A 8 -21.74 8.26 -36.97
C ASP A 8 -20.82 7.18 -36.40
N ALA A 9 -19.53 7.46 -36.48
CA ALA A 9 -18.50 6.64 -35.84
C ALA A 9 -18.28 7.18 -34.41
N THR A 10 -19.04 6.69 -33.47
CA THR A 10 -18.73 6.81 -32.04
C THR A 10 -17.54 5.92 -31.75
N ALA A 11 -16.34 6.49 -31.89
CA ALA A 11 -15.13 5.94 -31.32
C ALA A 11 -15.19 6.14 -29.80
N ALA A 12 -15.61 5.09 -29.09
CA ALA A 12 -15.39 4.99 -27.66
C ALA A 12 -13.88 4.96 -27.42
N THR A 13 -13.36 6.06 -26.93
CA THR A 13 -11.99 6.13 -26.41
C THR A 13 -11.98 5.31 -25.11
N GLU A 14 -11.59 4.04 -25.19
CA GLU A 14 -11.10 3.31 -24.04
C GLU A 14 -9.86 4.06 -23.52
N ALA A 15 -10.04 4.83 -22.45
CA ALA A 15 -8.94 5.33 -21.69
C ALA A 15 -8.24 4.10 -21.08
N ALA A 16 -7.09 3.73 -21.64
CA ALA A 16 -6.19 2.81 -21.00
C ALA A 16 -5.87 3.39 -19.62
N HIS A 17 -6.38 2.78 -18.56
CA HIS A 17 -5.94 3.08 -17.22
C HIS A 17 -4.46 2.69 -17.15
N GLU A 18 -3.60 3.69 -17.12
CA GLU A 18 -2.17 3.51 -16.95
C GLU A 18 -1.98 2.96 -15.53
N THR A 19 -1.85 1.64 -15.42
CA THR A 19 -1.61 0.99 -14.15
C THR A 19 -0.22 1.40 -13.67
N ALA A 20 -0.16 2.17 -12.59
CA ALA A 20 1.10 2.51 -11.96
C ALA A 20 1.84 1.21 -11.59
N VAL A 21 3.10 1.10 -11.97
CA VAL A 21 3.91 -0.07 -11.66
C VAL A 21 4.36 0.01 -10.20
N TYR A 22 4.20 -1.07 -9.43
CA TYR A 22 4.63 -1.10 -8.04
C TYR A 22 6.13 -0.79 -7.90
N THR A 23 6.46 0.38 -7.34
CA THR A 23 7.81 0.96 -7.35
C THR A 23 8.88 0.08 -6.71
N HIS A 24 8.52 -0.71 -5.70
CA HIS A 24 9.47 -1.58 -5.01
C HIS A 24 9.63 -2.96 -5.67
N GLY A 25 8.65 -3.44 -6.44
CA GLY A 25 8.59 -4.83 -6.88
C GLY A 25 8.50 -5.81 -5.69
N HIS A 26 8.76 -7.08 -5.93
CA HIS A 26 8.64 -8.16 -4.94
C HIS A 26 10.01 -8.73 -4.52
N HIS A 27 11.05 -7.91 -4.49
CA HIS A 27 12.37 -8.30 -4.00
C HIS A 27 12.29 -8.71 -2.51
N GLU A 28 13.17 -9.64 -2.07
CA GLU A 28 13.15 -10.16 -0.69
C GLU A 28 13.24 -9.06 0.38
N SER A 29 13.99 -7.98 0.13
CA SER A 29 14.05 -6.82 1.04
C SER A 29 12.69 -6.14 1.22
N VAL A 30 11.82 -6.20 0.22
CA VAL A 30 10.44 -5.67 0.29
C VAL A 30 9.55 -6.62 1.06
N LEU A 31 9.57 -7.93 0.72
CA LEU A 31 8.79 -8.96 1.38
C LEU A 31 9.13 -9.09 2.87
N ARG A 32 10.41 -8.93 3.24
CA ARG A 32 10.87 -8.94 4.63
C ARG A 32 10.17 -7.86 5.47
N SER A 33 10.00 -6.64 4.93
CA SER A 33 9.27 -5.58 5.60
C SER A 33 7.77 -5.85 5.68
N HIS A 34 7.22 -6.52 4.68
CA HIS A 34 5.80 -6.86 4.67
C HIS A 34 5.47 -7.96 5.68
N ARG A 35 6.35 -8.97 5.84
CA ARG A 35 6.17 -10.05 6.82
C ARG A 35 6.23 -9.59 8.28
N TRP A 36 6.83 -8.42 8.55
CA TRP A 36 6.86 -7.80 9.88
C TRP A 36 5.51 -7.17 10.26
N ARG A 37 4.65 -6.88 9.27
CA ARG A 37 3.37 -6.22 9.49
C ARG A 37 2.38 -7.17 10.13
N THR A 38 1.61 -6.64 11.09
CA THR A 38 0.49 -7.33 11.76
C THR A 38 -0.72 -6.39 11.77
N ALA A 39 -1.91 -6.92 12.10
CA ALA A 39 -3.06 -6.04 12.29
C ALA A 39 -2.81 -5.05 13.44
N GLU A 40 -2.06 -5.44 14.48
CA GLU A 40 -1.75 -4.57 15.62
C GLU A 40 -0.87 -3.38 15.23
N ASN A 41 0.19 -3.57 14.45
CA ASN A 41 1.11 -2.49 14.07
C ASN A 41 0.72 -1.74 12.79
N SER A 42 -0.23 -2.27 12.01
CA SER A 42 -0.58 -1.74 10.68
C SER A 42 -2.08 -1.41 10.49
N ALA A 43 -2.96 -1.98 11.30
CA ALA A 43 -4.41 -1.79 11.21
C ALA A 43 -5.07 -1.55 12.59
N ALA A 44 -4.30 -1.18 13.62
CA ALA A 44 -4.81 -0.96 14.99
C ALA A 44 -6.01 -0.01 15.04
N TYR A 45 -6.01 1.02 14.20
CA TYR A 45 -7.07 2.00 14.07
C TYR A 45 -8.43 1.38 13.65
N LEU A 46 -8.40 0.21 12.99
CA LEU A 46 -9.57 -0.52 12.50
C LEU A 46 -10.03 -1.61 13.47
N ILE A 47 -9.12 -2.23 14.24
CA ILE A 47 -9.40 -3.43 15.07
C ILE A 47 -10.64 -3.23 15.95
N GLY A 48 -10.78 -2.08 16.58
CA GLY A 48 -11.93 -1.77 17.45
C GLY A 48 -13.29 -1.77 16.75
N ALA A 49 -13.32 -1.70 15.42
CA ALA A 49 -14.54 -1.72 14.62
C ALA A 49 -14.89 -3.13 14.09
N LEU A 50 -13.95 -4.07 14.10
CA LEU A 50 -14.18 -5.44 13.66
C LEU A 50 -15.04 -6.21 14.65
N ARG A 51 -15.88 -7.12 14.13
CA ARG A 51 -16.74 -7.99 14.93
C ARG A 51 -16.72 -9.41 14.36
N PRO A 52 -16.87 -10.45 15.20
CA PRO A 52 -17.04 -11.82 14.73
C PRO A 52 -18.19 -11.94 13.71
N GLY A 53 -17.96 -12.72 12.67
CA GLY A 53 -18.93 -12.97 11.62
C GLY A 53 -18.93 -11.95 10.46
N MET A 54 -18.12 -10.89 10.52
CA MET A 54 -18.02 -9.91 9.43
C MET A 54 -17.39 -10.48 8.16
N ALA A 55 -17.84 -9.96 7.02
CA ALA A 55 -17.21 -10.14 5.72
C ALA A 55 -16.23 -8.99 5.46
N VAL A 56 -14.95 -9.30 5.28
CA VAL A 56 -13.86 -8.33 5.09
C VAL A 56 -13.24 -8.54 3.71
N LEU A 57 -13.01 -7.45 2.97
CA LEU A 57 -12.14 -7.42 1.81
C LEU A 57 -10.82 -6.74 2.20
N ASP A 58 -9.71 -7.43 2.01
CA ASP A 58 -8.36 -6.89 2.19
C ASP A 58 -7.71 -6.66 0.81
N VAL A 59 -7.59 -5.40 0.44
CA VAL A 59 -7.09 -4.95 -0.87
C VAL A 59 -5.60 -4.70 -0.79
N GLY A 60 -4.82 -5.27 -1.73
CA GLY A 60 -3.36 -5.21 -1.71
C GLY A 60 -2.80 -6.01 -0.52
N CYS A 61 -3.27 -7.26 -0.38
CA CYS A 61 -2.98 -8.09 0.78
C CYS A 61 -1.49 -8.42 0.99
N GLY A 62 -0.67 -8.23 -0.05
CA GLY A 62 0.75 -8.58 0.03
C GLY A 62 0.94 -10.04 0.44
N PRO A 63 1.92 -10.37 1.30
CA PRO A 63 2.16 -11.74 1.76
C PRO A 63 1.11 -12.27 2.76
N GLY A 64 0.02 -11.54 3.03
CA GLY A 64 -1.14 -12.01 3.78
C GLY A 64 -1.03 -11.95 5.30
N THR A 65 -0.02 -11.28 5.86
CA THR A 65 0.17 -11.25 7.32
C THR A 65 -0.93 -10.47 8.04
N ILE A 66 -1.29 -9.29 7.55
CA ILE A 66 -2.43 -8.50 8.08
C ILE A 66 -3.74 -9.26 7.81
N THR A 67 -3.91 -9.80 6.60
CA THR A 67 -5.07 -10.60 6.20
C THR A 67 -5.36 -11.75 7.17
N ALA A 68 -4.31 -12.48 7.55
CA ALA A 68 -4.42 -13.60 8.50
C ALA A 68 -4.92 -13.14 9.87
N ASP A 69 -4.39 -12.04 10.38
CA ASP A 69 -4.83 -11.46 11.65
C ASP A 69 -6.29 -10.95 11.57
N LEU A 70 -6.69 -10.34 10.43
CA LEU A 70 -8.07 -9.94 10.20
C LEU A 70 -9.02 -11.15 10.21
N ALA A 71 -8.60 -12.29 9.62
CA ALA A 71 -9.38 -13.51 9.63
C ALA A 71 -9.55 -14.09 11.05
N GLU A 72 -8.52 -14.05 11.87
CA GLU A 72 -8.62 -14.45 13.27
C GLU A 72 -9.57 -13.54 14.07
N LEU A 73 -9.53 -12.21 13.81
CA LEU A 73 -10.39 -11.23 14.49
C LEU A 73 -11.87 -11.38 14.14
N VAL A 74 -12.21 -11.72 12.89
CA VAL A 74 -13.61 -11.96 12.50
C VAL A 74 -14.06 -13.39 12.81
N GLY A 75 -13.13 -14.28 13.11
CA GLY A 75 -13.39 -15.63 13.59
C GLY A 75 -14.00 -16.58 12.55
N PRO A 76 -14.32 -17.82 12.94
CA PRO A 76 -14.71 -18.88 12.01
C PRO A 76 -16.08 -18.69 11.34
N GLN A 77 -16.88 -17.75 11.81
CA GLN A 77 -18.18 -17.38 11.21
C GLN A 77 -18.04 -16.19 10.26
N GLY A 78 -16.90 -15.48 10.29
CA GLY A 78 -16.57 -14.45 9.36
C GLY A 78 -15.92 -15.02 8.08
N ARG A 79 -15.74 -14.16 7.11
CA ARG A 79 -14.98 -14.47 5.90
C ARG A 79 -14.06 -13.32 5.57
N VAL A 80 -12.88 -13.64 5.04
CA VAL A 80 -11.97 -12.64 4.48
C VAL A 80 -11.74 -12.99 3.03
N THR A 81 -11.88 -12.01 2.16
CA THR A 81 -11.43 -12.07 0.78
C THR A 81 -10.20 -11.18 0.67
N ALA A 82 -9.10 -11.72 0.18
CA ALA A 82 -7.83 -11.03 0.04
C ALA A 82 -7.45 -10.92 -1.43
N VAL A 83 -7.16 -9.71 -1.88
CA VAL A 83 -6.78 -9.47 -3.28
C VAL A 83 -5.47 -8.72 -3.40
N ASP A 84 -4.71 -9.05 -4.43
CA ASP A 84 -3.52 -8.30 -4.84
C ASP A 84 -3.45 -8.27 -6.38
N ALA A 85 -2.76 -7.30 -6.95
CA ALA A 85 -2.57 -7.21 -8.39
C ALA A 85 -1.57 -8.24 -8.94
N ALA A 86 -0.68 -8.77 -8.08
CA ALA A 86 0.37 -9.71 -8.44
C ALA A 86 -0.01 -11.15 -8.08
N PRO A 87 -0.20 -12.06 -9.06
CA PRO A 87 -0.58 -13.46 -8.79
C PRO A 87 0.40 -14.18 -7.87
N ASP A 88 1.71 -13.99 -8.06
CA ASP A 88 2.74 -14.63 -7.25
C ASP A 88 2.66 -14.22 -5.76
N VAL A 89 2.20 -13.01 -5.48
CA VAL A 89 2.01 -12.50 -4.11
C VAL A 89 0.76 -13.11 -3.50
N VAL A 90 -0.30 -13.27 -4.29
CA VAL A 90 -1.53 -13.98 -3.89
C VAL A 90 -1.23 -15.43 -3.50
N ASP A 91 -0.41 -16.13 -4.29
CA ASP A 91 0.02 -17.50 -3.99
C ASP A 91 0.82 -17.58 -2.67
N GLN A 92 1.71 -16.61 -2.41
CA GLN A 92 2.45 -16.52 -1.15
C GLN A 92 1.52 -16.29 0.04
N ALA A 93 0.52 -15.40 -0.10
CA ALA A 93 -0.46 -15.13 0.95
C ALA A 93 -1.31 -16.37 1.26
N ALA A 94 -1.73 -17.11 0.22
CA ALA A 94 -2.47 -18.36 0.39
C ALA A 94 -1.65 -19.45 1.09
N ALA A 95 -0.36 -19.56 0.75
CA ALA A 95 0.55 -20.48 1.43
C ALA A 95 0.72 -20.12 2.91
N TYR A 96 0.93 -18.83 3.22
CA TYR A 96 1.04 -18.33 4.60
C TYR A 96 -0.24 -18.60 5.42
N ALA A 97 -1.42 -18.32 4.87
CA ALA A 97 -2.69 -18.60 5.52
C ALA A 97 -2.86 -20.10 5.82
N LYS A 98 -2.48 -20.97 4.88
CA LYS A 98 -2.50 -22.42 5.04
C LYS A 98 -1.56 -22.89 6.16
N GLU A 99 -0.35 -22.33 6.25
CA GLU A 99 0.59 -22.63 7.35
C GLU A 99 0.02 -22.24 8.71
N ARG A 100 -0.77 -21.14 8.77
CA ARG A 100 -1.50 -20.71 9.97
C ARG A 100 -2.79 -21.48 10.24
N GLY A 101 -3.17 -22.41 9.38
CA GLY A 101 -4.39 -23.21 9.51
C GLY A 101 -5.69 -22.42 9.24
N LEU A 102 -5.61 -21.29 8.57
CA LEU A 102 -6.75 -20.42 8.26
C LEU A 102 -7.43 -20.90 6.96
N THR A 103 -8.71 -21.28 7.08
CA THR A 103 -9.51 -21.83 5.96
C THR A 103 -10.66 -20.93 5.53
N THR A 104 -10.84 -19.77 6.19
CA THR A 104 -11.92 -18.80 5.94
C THR A 104 -11.48 -17.65 5.05
N ILE A 105 -10.31 -17.75 4.44
CA ILE A 105 -9.74 -16.72 3.55
C ILE A 105 -9.83 -17.20 2.10
N GLU A 106 -10.45 -16.38 1.27
CA GLU A 106 -10.45 -16.53 -0.19
C GLU A 106 -9.42 -15.59 -0.79
N PHE A 107 -8.64 -16.08 -1.76
CA PHE A 107 -7.60 -15.29 -2.41
C PHE A 107 -7.89 -15.13 -3.91
N ALA A 108 -7.70 -13.92 -4.44
CA ALA A 108 -7.87 -13.65 -5.86
C ALA A 108 -6.90 -12.56 -6.36
N THR A 109 -6.58 -12.60 -7.64
CA THR A 109 -5.90 -11.48 -8.32
C THR A 109 -6.95 -10.46 -8.75
N ALA A 110 -6.76 -9.18 -8.40
CA ALA A 110 -7.68 -8.12 -8.77
C ALA A 110 -6.98 -6.76 -8.93
N ASP A 111 -7.54 -5.93 -9.80
CA ASP A 111 -7.22 -4.51 -9.89
C ASP A 111 -8.17 -3.72 -8.97
N VAL A 112 -7.61 -2.93 -8.05
CA VAL A 112 -8.39 -2.10 -7.13
C VAL A 112 -9.26 -1.04 -7.83
N HIS A 113 -8.92 -0.66 -9.06
CA HIS A 113 -9.70 0.30 -9.85
C HIS A 113 -10.97 -0.30 -10.48
N ALA A 114 -11.08 -1.64 -10.52
CA ALA A 114 -12.20 -2.39 -11.10
C ALA A 114 -12.35 -3.73 -10.38
N LEU A 115 -12.86 -3.71 -9.14
CA LEU A 115 -13.04 -4.91 -8.32
C LEU A 115 -14.18 -5.78 -8.85
N ASP A 116 -13.89 -7.03 -9.21
CA ASP A 116 -14.87 -7.99 -9.71
C ASP A 116 -15.69 -8.62 -8.56
N PHE A 117 -16.36 -7.76 -7.81
CA PHE A 117 -17.30 -8.15 -6.76
C PHE A 117 -18.60 -7.36 -6.93
N PRO A 118 -19.76 -7.97 -6.59
CA PRO A 118 -21.02 -7.24 -6.55
C PRO A 118 -20.99 -6.05 -5.59
N ASP A 119 -21.86 -5.08 -5.82
CA ASP A 119 -22.10 -3.99 -4.87
C ASP A 119 -22.50 -4.57 -3.51
N ASP A 120 -22.21 -3.84 -2.43
CA ASP A 120 -22.68 -4.14 -1.08
C ASP A 120 -22.24 -5.52 -0.51
N SER A 121 -21.11 -6.06 -0.97
CA SER A 121 -20.67 -7.44 -0.67
C SER A 121 -19.96 -7.59 0.68
N PHE A 122 -19.37 -6.52 1.21
CA PHE A 122 -18.48 -6.57 2.37
C PHE A 122 -18.92 -5.63 3.49
N ASP A 123 -18.72 -6.06 4.73
CA ASP A 123 -18.91 -5.23 5.93
C ASP A 123 -17.79 -4.21 6.11
N VAL A 124 -16.57 -4.64 5.75
CA VAL A 124 -15.34 -3.85 5.85
C VAL A 124 -14.52 -4.06 4.60
N VAL A 125 -13.99 -2.97 4.03
CA VAL A 125 -13.00 -2.98 2.96
C VAL A 125 -11.76 -2.25 3.47
N HIS A 126 -10.64 -2.95 3.51
CA HIS A 126 -9.39 -2.47 4.08
C HIS A 126 -8.30 -2.38 3.02
N ALA A 127 -7.42 -1.39 3.13
CA ALA A 127 -6.20 -1.28 2.34
C ALA A 127 -5.06 -0.73 3.19
N HIS A 128 -3.89 -1.37 3.15
CA HIS A 128 -2.70 -0.91 3.85
C HIS A 128 -1.53 -0.68 2.90
N GLN A 129 -1.10 0.57 2.78
CA GLN A 129 -0.03 1.00 1.86
C GLN A 129 -0.30 0.58 0.40
N VAL A 130 -1.51 0.83 -0.08
CA VAL A 130 -1.96 0.56 -1.45
C VAL A 130 -2.15 1.86 -2.22
N LEU A 131 -2.88 2.82 -1.64
CA LEU A 131 -3.26 4.05 -2.34
C LEU A 131 -2.07 4.92 -2.74
N GLN A 132 -0.96 4.78 -2.05
CA GLN A 132 0.32 5.43 -2.40
C GLN A 132 0.96 4.88 -3.69
N HIS A 133 0.54 3.70 -4.15
CA HIS A 133 1.14 3.00 -5.30
C HIS A 133 0.26 2.95 -6.53
N VAL A 134 -1.00 3.40 -6.46
CA VAL A 134 -1.95 3.33 -7.57
C VAL A 134 -2.05 4.67 -8.30
N GLY A 135 -2.32 4.62 -9.62
CA GLY A 135 -2.38 5.81 -10.47
C GLY A 135 -3.61 6.68 -10.20
N ASP A 136 -4.75 6.07 -9.82
CA ASP A 136 -5.98 6.78 -9.45
C ASP A 136 -6.52 6.31 -8.09
N PRO A 137 -6.00 6.86 -6.97
CA PRO A 137 -6.45 6.50 -5.63
C PRO A 137 -7.91 6.89 -5.35
N VAL A 138 -8.46 7.85 -6.08
CA VAL A 138 -9.87 8.25 -5.95
C VAL A 138 -10.77 7.19 -6.58
N GLN A 139 -10.41 6.65 -7.75
CA GLN A 139 -11.14 5.54 -8.37
C GLN A 139 -11.04 4.28 -7.52
N ALA A 140 -9.86 3.96 -6.99
CA ALA A 140 -9.69 2.86 -6.05
C ALA A 140 -10.64 2.97 -4.85
N LEU A 141 -10.74 4.15 -4.24
CA LEU A 141 -11.66 4.41 -3.13
C LEU A 141 -13.13 4.36 -3.54
N ARG A 142 -13.49 4.72 -4.79
CA ARG A 142 -14.87 4.54 -5.32
C ARG A 142 -15.24 3.07 -5.43
N GLU A 143 -14.35 2.24 -5.93
CA GLU A 143 -14.56 0.80 -6.02
C GLU A 143 -14.64 0.15 -4.64
N MET A 144 -13.72 0.50 -3.73
CA MET A 144 -13.79 0.06 -2.34
C MET A 144 -15.13 0.45 -1.67
N ARG A 145 -15.65 1.65 -1.98
CA ARG A 145 -16.96 2.09 -1.51
C ARG A 145 -18.11 1.29 -2.13
N ARG A 146 -18.05 1.05 -3.44
CA ARG A 146 -19.10 0.32 -4.17
C ARG A 146 -19.30 -1.10 -3.62
N VAL A 147 -18.21 -1.81 -3.37
CA VAL A 147 -18.28 -3.19 -2.86
C VAL A 147 -18.54 -3.27 -1.35
N CYS A 148 -18.42 -2.15 -0.64
CA CYS A 148 -18.76 -2.03 0.78
C CYS A 148 -20.27 -1.77 0.93
N ARG A 149 -20.94 -2.52 1.81
CA ARG A 149 -22.36 -2.33 2.05
C ARG A 149 -22.67 -0.95 2.67
N PRO A 150 -23.89 -0.41 2.49
CA PRO A 150 -24.31 0.82 3.16
C PRO A 150 -24.14 0.74 4.67
N GLY A 151 -23.49 1.75 5.25
CA GLY A 151 -23.13 1.80 6.67
C GLY A 151 -21.94 0.91 7.07
N GLY A 152 -21.35 0.19 6.12
CA GLY A 152 -20.08 -0.53 6.30
C GLY A 152 -18.89 0.41 6.43
N ILE A 153 -17.70 -0.15 6.50
CA ILE A 153 -16.45 0.58 6.73
C ILE A 153 -15.52 0.41 5.53
N VAL A 154 -15.03 1.54 5.01
CA VAL A 154 -13.85 1.57 4.16
C VAL A 154 -12.71 2.18 4.96
N ALA A 155 -11.62 1.45 5.11
CA ALA A 155 -10.46 1.84 5.91
C ALA A 155 -9.19 1.80 5.08
N ALA A 156 -8.37 2.85 5.15
CA ALA A 156 -7.08 2.87 4.49
C ALA A 156 -6.00 3.50 5.38
N ARG A 157 -4.78 2.99 5.25
CA ARG A 157 -3.58 3.51 5.92
C ARG A 157 -2.40 3.52 4.95
N ASP A 158 -1.83 4.69 4.72
CA ASP A 158 -0.70 4.88 3.82
C ASP A 158 0.40 5.73 4.46
N ALA A 159 1.64 5.50 4.05
CA ALA A 159 2.79 6.24 4.53
C ALA A 159 2.80 7.69 4.02
N ASP A 160 3.47 8.55 4.77
CA ASP A 160 3.76 9.92 4.39
C ASP A 160 5.28 10.11 4.40
N TYR A 161 5.92 9.90 3.26
CA TYR A 161 7.37 9.96 3.15
C TYR A 161 7.93 11.33 3.45
N ALA A 162 7.22 12.42 3.10
CA ALA A 162 7.65 13.77 3.45
C ALA A 162 7.61 14.07 4.95
N ALA A 163 6.98 13.21 5.75
CA ALA A 163 6.93 13.29 7.19
C ALA A 163 7.84 12.28 7.90
N MET A 164 8.64 11.52 7.15
CA MET A 164 9.70 10.70 7.73
C MET A 164 10.72 11.59 8.43
N THR A 165 11.17 11.15 9.58
CA THR A 165 12.19 11.87 10.36
C THR A 165 13.11 10.88 11.06
N TRP A 166 14.35 11.30 11.28
CA TRP A 166 15.40 10.46 11.88
C TRP A 166 16.40 11.29 12.69
N TYR A 167 17.12 10.61 13.55
CA TYR A 167 18.27 11.09 14.30
C TYR A 167 19.35 10.01 14.31
N PRO A 168 20.64 10.35 14.24
CA PRO A 168 21.17 11.68 13.97
C PRO A 168 20.93 12.15 12.54
N ALA A 169 21.08 13.46 12.31
CA ALA A 169 20.99 14.03 10.96
C ALA A 169 22.05 13.40 10.06
N THR A 170 21.60 12.85 8.92
CA THR A 170 22.45 12.12 7.99
C THR A 170 22.16 12.62 6.57
N PRO A 171 23.02 13.49 6.02
CA PRO A 171 22.75 14.15 4.71
C PRO A 171 22.39 13.19 3.58
N GLY A 172 23.03 12.04 3.50
CA GLY A 172 22.76 11.03 2.49
C GLY A 172 21.34 10.42 2.58
N LEU A 173 20.70 10.42 3.77
CA LEU A 173 19.31 10.00 3.93
C LEU A 173 18.34 11.06 3.42
N GLU A 174 18.65 12.35 3.54
CA GLU A 174 17.86 13.44 2.95
C GLU A 174 17.86 13.32 1.42
N GLU A 175 19.04 13.09 0.83
CA GLU A 175 19.19 12.87 -0.63
C GLU A 175 18.43 11.61 -1.10
N TRP A 176 18.52 10.52 -0.33
CA TRP A 176 17.76 9.30 -0.59
C TRP A 176 16.24 9.56 -0.57
N LEU A 177 15.73 10.26 0.45
CA LEU A 177 14.30 10.54 0.57
C LEU A 177 13.79 11.39 -0.61
N ASP A 178 14.54 12.40 -1.00
CA ASP A 178 14.20 13.25 -2.15
C ASP A 178 14.23 12.46 -3.46
N LEU A 179 15.22 11.59 -3.63
CA LEU A 179 15.31 10.71 -4.79
C LEU A 179 14.13 9.74 -4.82
N TYR A 180 13.84 9.06 -3.71
CA TYR A 180 12.72 8.13 -3.60
C TYR A 180 11.39 8.78 -4.01
N ARG A 181 11.12 9.98 -3.46
CA ARG A 181 9.87 10.72 -3.75
C ARG A 181 9.76 11.13 -5.22
N ARG A 182 10.87 11.50 -5.86
CA ARG A 182 10.88 11.79 -7.31
C ARG A 182 10.60 10.55 -8.15
N VAL A 183 11.27 9.45 -7.85
CA VAL A 183 11.11 8.17 -8.57
C VAL A 183 9.68 7.63 -8.40
N ALA A 184 9.14 7.61 -7.18
CA ALA A 184 7.79 7.15 -6.92
C ALA A 184 6.74 7.95 -7.71
N ARG A 185 6.87 9.28 -7.77
CA ARG A 185 5.97 10.14 -8.56
C ARG A 185 6.12 9.95 -10.06
N ALA A 186 7.35 9.81 -10.54
CA ALA A 186 7.59 9.52 -11.96
C ALA A 186 6.99 8.16 -12.39
N ASN A 187 6.85 7.24 -11.43
CA ASN A 187 6.22 5.93 -11.63
C ASN A 187 4.69 5.93 -11.37
N GLY A 188 4.07 7.11 -11.25
CA GLY A 188 2.62 7.27 -11.10
C GLY A 188 2.08 7.13 -9.68
N GLY A 189 2.92 6.89 -8.66
CA GLY A 189 2.52 6.82 -7.26
C GLY A 189 2.58 8.17 -6.53
N GLU A 190 2.03 8.23 -5.33
CA GLU A 190 2.15 9.39 -4.44
C GLU A 190 2.78 8.98 -3.10
N PRO A 191 4.08 9.20 -2.90
CA PRO A 191 4.76 8.77 -1.68
C PRO A 191 4.29 9.50 -0.42
N ASP A 192 3.68 10.68 -0.55
CA ASP A 192 3.14 11.45 0.57
C ASP A 192 1.62 11.23 0.71
N ALA A 193 1.16 10.00 0.49
CA ALA A 193 -0.25 9.62 0.43
C ALA A 193 -0.98 9.80 1.77
N GLY A 194 -0.31 9.56 2.89
CA GLY A 194 -0.92 9.63 4.21
C GLY A 194 -1.70 10.91 4.47
N ARG A 195 -1.12 12.07 4.15
CA ARG A 195 -1.77 13.38 4.30
C ARG A 195 -2.88 13.64 3.29
N ARG A 196 -2.97 12.85 2.21
CA ARG A 196 -3.93 13.02 1.11
C ARG A 196 -5.18 12.18 1.27
N LEU A 197 -5.16 11.12 2.10
CA LEU A 197 -6.24 10.15 2.24
C LEU A 197 -7.61 10.80 2.44
N ARG A 198 -7.68 11.81 3.31
CA ARG A 198 -8.95 12.52 3.55
C ARG A 198 -9.48 13.23 2.29
N ALA A 199 -8.60 13.86 1.55
CA ALA A 199 -8.98 14.58 0.33
C ALA A 199 -9.46 13.59 -0.74
N TRP A 200 -8.78 12.46 -0.91
CA TRP A 200 -9.16 11.40 -1.83
C TRP A 200 -10.48 10.75 -1.45
N ALA A 201 -10.68 10.43 -0.16
CA ALA A 201 -11.95 9.89 0.33
C ALA A 201 -13.13 10.83 0.02
N ARG A 202 -12.98 12.13 0.26
CA ARG A 202 -14.02 13.11 -0.08
C ARG A 202 -14.27 13.20 -1.60
N ALA A 203 -13.24 13.15 -2.41
CA ALA A 203 -13.36 13.12 -3.87
C ALA A 203 -14.01 11.83 -4.39
N ALA A 204 -13.85 10.72 -3.67
CA ALA A 204 -14.54 9.45 -3.90
C ALA A 204 -16.01 9.46 -3.44
N GLY A 205 -16.47 10.54 -2.78
CA GLY A 205 -17.85 10.75 -2.38
C GLY A 205 -18.18 10.34 -0.94
N PHE A 206 -17.18 10.02 -0.10
CA PHE A 206 -17.43 9.82 1.33
C PHE A 206 -17.71 11.15 2.04
N THR A 207 -18.74 11.16 2.88
CA THR A 207 -19.15 12.33 3.69
C THR A 207 -18.76 12.16 5.15
N ASP A 208 -18.72 10.93 5.67
CA ASP A 208 -18.30 10.60 7.03
C ASP A 208 -16.91 9.97 6.96
N VAL A 209 -15.89 10.77 7.32
CA VAL A 209 -14.47 10.41 7.26
C VAL A 209 -13.79 10.79 8.56
N THR A 210 -13.46 9.80 9.36
CA THR A 210 -12.60 9.95 10.53
C THR A 210 -11.14 9.77 10.12
N CYS A 211 -10.29 10.73 10.51
CA CYS A 211 -8.86 10.68 10.21
C CYS A 211 -8.05 10.56 11.50
N THR A 212 -7.07 9.68 11.47
CA THR A 212 -6.05 9.53 12.51
C THR A 212 -4.67 9.45 11.89
N ALA A 213 -3.65 9.38 12.70
CA ALA A 213 -2.29 9.12 12.25
C ALA A 213 -1.54 8.34 13.33
N THR A 214 -0.74 7.39 12.88
CA THR A 214 0.17 6.63 13.74
C THR A 214 1.57 6.59 13.12
N SER A 215 2.56 6.21 13.90
CA SER A 215 3.94 6.07 13.41
C SER A 215 4.47 4.68 13.69
N TRP A 216 5.25 4.15 12.76
CA TRP A 216 6.24 3.14 13.07
C TRP A 216 7.49 3.85 13.60
N CYS A 217 8.10 3.28 14.63
CA CYS A 217 9.30 3.78 15.23
C CYS A 217 10.35 2.67 15.31
N TYR A 218 11.57 2.97 14.90
CA TYR A 218 12.72 2.07 14.93
C TYR A 218 13.81 2.77 15.75
N ALA A 219 14.03 2.33 16.99
CA ALA A 219 14.85 3.05 17.96
C ALA A 219 15.76 2.15 18.82
N THR A 220 15.62 0.83 18.74
CA THR A 220 16.60 -0.08 19.30
C THR A 220 17.71 -0.36 18.29
N GLU A 221 18.88 -0.77 18.79
CA GLU A 221 20.02 -1.14 17.94
C GLU A 221 19.64 -2.21 16.90
N GLU A 222 18.87 -3.22 17.30
CA GLU A 222 18.37 -4.28 16.41
C GLU A 222 17.42 -3.75 15.34
N GLU A 223 16.46 -2.90 15.74
CA GLU A 223 15.49 -2.29 14.80
C GLU A 223 16.18 -1.35 13.82
N ALA A 224 17.13 -0.52 14.27
CA ALA A 224 17.88 0.39 13.42
C ALA A 224 18.74 -0.38 12.42
N ALA A 225 19.44 -1.42 12.85
CA ALA A 225 20.22 -2.30 11.98
C ALA A 225 19.33 -3.01 10.95
N TRP A 226 18.18 -3.52 11.38
CA TRP A 226 17.21 -4.18 10.49
C TRP A 226 16.63 -3.21 9.45
N TRP A 227 16.18 -2.04 9.88
CA TRP A 227 15.55 -1.04 9.01
C TRP A 227 16.53 -0.47 7.99
N SER A 228 17.76 -0.17 8.44
CA SER A 228 18.82 0.34 7.57
C SER A 228 19.24 -0.67 6.50
N SER A 229 19.47 -1.94 6.89
CA SER A 229 19.85 -2.97 5.94
C SER A 229 18.76 -3.22 4.89
N LEU A 230 17.49 -3.18 5.31
CA LEU A 230 16.33 -3.32 4.44
C LEU A 230 16.29 -2.22 3.38
N TRP A 231 16.49 -0.96 3.78
CA TRP A 231 16.47 0.16 2.84
C TRP A 231 17.73 0.24 1.96
N ALA A 232 18.89 -0.13 2.48
CA ALA A 232 20.11 -0.25 1.69
C ALA A 232 19.95 -1.29 0.57
N ASP A 233 19.47 -2.50 0.88
CA ASP A 233 19.17 -3.55 -0.08
C ASP A 233 18.12 -3.10 -1.09
N ARG A 234 17.03 -2.49 -0.62
CA ARG A 234 15.95 -1.99 -1.47
C ARG A 234 16.42 -0.93 -2.44
N THR A 235 17.30 -0.04 -1.99
CA THR A 235 17.83 1.06 -2.79
C THR A 235 18.69 0.56 -3.94
N THR A 236 19.39 -0.57 -3.78
CA THR A 236 20.35 -1.07 -4.78
C THR A 236 19.89 -2.29 -5.57
N ALA A 237 18.98 -3.10 -5.03
CA ALA A 237 18.63 -4.42 -5.57
C ALA A 237 17.16 -4.63 -5.93
N SER A 238 16.25 -3.74 -5.51
CA SER A 238 14.83 -3.87 -5.87
C SER A 238 14.49 -3.25 -7.24
N ALA A 239 13.23 -3.40 -7.69
CA ALA A 239 12.74 -2.76 -8.92
C ALA A 239 12.97 -1.23 -8.92
N TYR A 240 12.94 -0.60 -7.75
CA TYR A 240 13.26 0.81 -7.57
C TYR A 240 14.63 1.19 -8.18
N ALA A 241 15.66 0.36 -8.00
CA ALA A 241 16.99 0.62 -8.54
C ALA A 241 16.99 0.66 -10.08
N GLY A 242 16.25 -0.26 -10.72
CA GLY A 242 16.05 -0.28 -12.17
C GLY A 242 15.33 0.98 -12.65
N ILE A 243 14.17 1.27 -12.06
CA ILE A 243 13.35 2.45 -12.39
C ILE A 243 14.16 3.74 -12.23
N ALA A 244 14.92 3.87 -11.13
CA ALA A 244 15.73 5.05 -10.88
C ALA A 244 16.84 5.24 -11.91
N THR A 245 17.51 4.17 -12.33
CA THR A 245 18.64 4.26 -13.29
C THR A 245 18.17 4.37 -14.73
N GLU A 246 17.19 3.57 -15.15
CA GLU A 246 16.64 3.57 -16.50
C GLU A 246 15.85 4.85 -16.80
N GLY A 247 15.14 5.37 -15.79
CA GLY A 247 14.45 6.66 -15.86
C GLY A 247 15.37 7.88 -15.76
N GLY A 248 16.69 7.70 -15.60
CA GLY A 248 17.67 8.79 -15.50
C GLY A 248 17.55 9.63 -14.23
N HIS A 249 16.88 9.12 -13.19
CA HIS A 249 16.72 9.80 -11.91
C HIS A 249 17.95 9.72 -11.02
N ALA A 250 18.73 8.64 -11.14
CA ALA A 250 19.98 8.42 -10.43
C ALA A 250 20.93 7.53 -11.19
N THR A 251 22.22 7.67 -10.90
CA THR A 251 23.27 6.74 -11.32
C THR A 251 23.39 5.60 -10.29
N ARG A 252 23.99 4.47 -10.70
CA ARG A 252 24.30 3.38 -9.76
C ARG A 252 25.19 3.84 -8.60
N ALA A 253 26.13 4.77 -8.86
CA ALA A 253 26.99 5.33 -7.81
C ALA A 253 26.20 6.12 -6.77
N GLN A 254 25.18 6.88 -7.18
CA GLN A 254 24.30 7.59 -6.26
C GLN A 254 23.43 6.63 -5.43
N LEU A 255 22.92 5.55 -6.04
CA LEU A 255 22.19 4.51 -5.30
C LEU A 255 23.09 3.81 -4.27
N SER A 256 24.36 3.51 -4.64
CA SER A 256 25.33 2.93 -3.70
C SER A 256 25.64 3.88 -2.55
N ALA A 257 25.81 5.18 -2.82
CA ALA A 257 26.04 6.19 -1.78
C ALA A 257 24.84 6.32 -0.83
N ALA A 258 23.61 6.26 -1.35
CA ALA A 258 22.41 6.25 -0.53
C ALA A 258 22.31 4.99 0.36
N ALA A 259 22.69 3.82 -0.18
CA ALA A 259 22.74 2.58 0.60
C ALA A 259 23.78 2.65 1.73
N GLU A 260 24.95 3.24 1.47
CA GLU A 260 26.00 3.45 2.47
C GLU A 260 25.54 4.44 3.56
N ALA A 261 24.78 5.48 3.20
CA ALA A 261 24.19 6.39 4.18
C ALA A 261 23.22 5.68 5.10
N TRP A 262 22.43 4.73 4.60
CA TRP A 262 21.58 3.87 5.41
C TRP A 262 22.38 3.02 6.38
N HIS A 263 23.46 2.37 5.93
CA HIS A 263 24.32 1.57 6.81
C HIS A 263 25.02 2.43 7.88
N THR A 264 25.47 3.63 7.50
CA THR A 264 26.08 4.58 8.43
C THR A 264 25.08 4.98 9.52
N TRP A 265 23.85 5.36 9.13
CA TRP A 265 22.81 5.70 10.08
C TRP A 265 22.46 4.52 10.99
N GLY A 266 22.29 3.31 10.43
CA GLY A 266 21.91 2.11 11.19
C GLY A 266 22.97 1.63 12.18
N ALA A 267 24.23 2.09 12.07
CA ALA A 267 25.32 1.81 12.98
C ALA A 267 25.46 2.86 14.12
N GLU A 268 24.69 3.94 14.06
CA GLU A 268 24.73 4.97 15.09
C GLU A 268 24.07 4.48 16.39
N PRO A 269 24.72 4.63 17.56
CA PRO A 269 24.18 4.12 18.83
C PRO A 269 22.87 4.80 19.27
N ASP A 270 22.64 6.02 18.80
CA ASP A 270 21.44 6.80 19.08
C ASP A 270 20.49 6.86 17.86
N ALA A 271 20.62 5.91 16.94
CA ALA A 271 19.76 5.85 15.75
C ALA A 271 18.28 5.76 16.15
N TRP A 272 17.49 6.67 15.61
CA TRP A 272 16.05 6.73 15.78
C TRP A 272 15.39 7.11 14.44
N PHE A 273 14.39 6.38 14.01
CA PHE A 273 13.67 6.66 12.77
C PHE A 273 12.17 6.54 12.97
N SER A 274 11.40 7.45 12.39
CA SER A 274 9.94 7.41 12.43
C SER A 274 9.32 7.53 11.05
N VAL A 275 8.32 6.67 10.78
CA VAL A 275 7.51 6.67 9.56
C VAL A 275 6.08 7.01 9.94
N LEU A 276 5.66 8.24 9.64
CA LEU A 276 4.28 8.67 9.83
C LEU A 276 3.38 7.98 8.80
N HIS A 277 2.21 7.52 9.25
CA HIS A 277 1.13 7.04 8.40
C HIS A 277 -0.15 7.84 8.67
N GLY A 278 -0.80 8.28 7.61
CA GLY A 278 -2.17 8.75 7.69
C GLY A 278 -3.14 7.56 7.65
N GLU A 279 -4.26 7.72 8.32
CA GLU A 279 -5.30 6.69 8.44
C GLU A 279 -6.68 7.32 8.23
N ILE A 280 -7.57 6.60 7.56
CA ILE A 280 -8.97 6.96 7.43
C ILE A 280 -9.87 5.78 7.76
N ILE A 281 -10.98 6.10 8.43
CA ILE A 281 -12.18 5.26 8.52
C ILE A 281 -13.32 6.04 7.90
N CYS A 282 -13.91 5.48 6.84
CA CYS A 282 -15.03 6.08 6.12
C CYS A 282 -16.27 5.20 6.29
N ARG A 283 -17.47 5.82 6.38
CA ARG A 283 -18.75 5.12 6.28
C ARG A 283 -19.24 5.14 4.83
N ALA A 284 -19.54 3.93 4.31
CA ALA A 284 -20.03 3.75 2.94
C ALA A 284 -21.51 4.14 2.80
#